data_ef3ff8f1ffd73722b108e01692509964
#
_entry.id   ef3ff8f1ffd73722b108e01692509964
#
_cell.length_a   1.000
_cell.length_b   1.000
_cell.length_c   1.000
_cell.angle_alpha   90.00
_cell.angle_beta   90.00
_cell.angle_gamma   90.00
#
_symmetry.space_group_name_H-M   'P 1'
#
loop_
_entity.id
_entity.type
_entity.pdbx_description
1 polymer ?
#
loop_
_entity_poly.entity_id
_entity_poly.type
_entity_poly.pdbx_seq_one_letter_code
_entity_poly.pdbx_strand_id
1 'polypeptide(L)'
;QRQMCIRDRSTTASEEISLDSEGESVLFTVVSNGQWSVTSDADWVSVESDPVSGTVRVGAPRNPDAHRNATLTVRATKGSATESCKVTVSQISREENPYYQMLGYYGLHAENWYYGREPIGVSGTGTFCTVEEKEYRKSFYIKNLFLTGTVVEATYDKNTQTMSIELGRLCYTREISPTVSRFHYLYSINMQ
;
A
#
# COMPACT_ATOMS: atom_id res chain seq x y z
N GLN A 1 -0.52 5.19 -16.48
CA GLN A 1 -1.51 5.27 -17.57
C GLN A 1 -1.35 4.03 -18.44
N ARG A 2 -2.34 3.15 -18.44
CA ARG A 2 -2.34 1.93 -19.27
C ARG A 2 -3.10 2.21 -20.55
N GLN A 3 -2.59 1.73 -21.67
CA GLN A 3 -3.21 1.88 -22.98
C GLN A 3 -3.79 0.54 -23.41
N MET A 4 -5.09 0.51 -23.68
CA MET A 4 -5.78 -0.64 -24.22
C MET A 4 -6.13 -0.34 -25.68
N CYS A 5 -5.71 -1.22 -26.61
CA CYS A 5 -6.02 -1.09 -28.02
C CYS A 5 -7.08 -2.09 -28.41
N ILE A 6 -8.26 -1.61 -28.84
CA ILE A 6 -9.17 -2.41 -29.65
C ILE A 6 -8.84 -2.10 -31.11
N ARG A 7 -7.83 -2.78 -31.67
CA ARG A 7 -7.54 -2.78 -33.09
C ARG A 7 -8.00 -4.11 -33.70
N ASP A 8 -8.53 -4.00 -34.92
CA ASP A 8 -8.88 -5.11 -35.79
C ASP A 8 -7.78 -6.20 -35.80
N ARG A 9 -7.86 -7.12 -34.83
CA ARG A 9 -7.31 -8.48 -34.69
C ARG A 9 -7.10 -8.84 -33.22
N SER A 10 -7.69 -9.98 -32.84
CA SER A 10 -7.64 -10.61 -31.53
C SER A 10 -6.27 -10.56 -30.85
N THR A 11 -6.21 -9.88 -29.72
CA THR A 11 -5.24 -10.18 -28.67
C THR A 11 -6.03 -10.42 -27.40
N THR A 12 -6.11 -11.65 -26.99
CA THR A 12 -6.62 -12.12 -25.71
C THR A 12 -5.57 -11.82 -24.63
N ALA A 13 -5.38 -10.56 -24.28
CA ALA A 13 -4.71 -10.20 -23.03
C ALA A 13 -5.81 -9.76 -22.07
N SER A 14 -6.10 -10.56 -21.07
CA SER A 14 -6.90 -10.12 -19.94
C SER A 14 -6.06 -9.09 -19.17
N GLU A 15 -6.35 -7.83 -19.36
CA GLU A 15 -5.75 -6.79 -18.53
C GLU A 15 -6.42 -6.82 -17.16
N GLU A 16 -5.61 -6.68 -16.13
CA GLU A 16 -6.07 -6.62 -14.75
C GLU A 16 -5.83 -5.22 -14.19
N ILE A 17 -6.86 -4.66 -13.55
CA ILE A 17 -6.81 -3.42 -12.79
C ILE A 17 -6.89 -3.80 -11.31
N SER A 18 -5.82 -3.57 -10.57
CA SER A 18 -5.79 -3.78 -9.14
C SER A 18 -6.10 -2.49 -8.41
N LEU A 19 -7.07 -2.53 -7.48
CA LEU A 19 -7.50 -1.42 -6.64
C LEU A 19 -7.20 -1.70 -5.17
N ASP A 20 -6.86 -0.64 -4.46
CA ASP A 20 -6.59 -0.68 -3.03
C ASP A 20 -7.90 -0.84 -2.22
N SER A 21 -7.81 -1.48 -1.06
CA SER A 21 -8.94 -1.70 -0.15
C SER A 21 -9.60 -0.40 0.35
N GLU A 22 -8.86 0.71 0.40
CA GLU A 22 -9.38 1.98 0.89
C GLU A 22 -10.19 2.77 -0.14
N GLY A 23 -10.33 2.21 -1.32
CA GLY A 23 -10.99 2.87 -2.43
C GLY A 23 -10.04 3.79 -3.19
N GLU A 24 -10.04 3.63 -4.48
CA GLU A 24 -9.28 4.49 -5.39
C GLU A 24 -9.90 4.47 -6.78
N SER A 25 -9.38 5.30 -7.66
CA SER A 25 -9.73 5.27 -9.07
C SER A 25 -8.49 5.26 -9.95
N VAL A 26 -8.57 4.51 -11.04
CA VAL A 26 -7.51 4.35 -12.04
C VAL A 26 -8.03 4.81 -13.38
N LEU A 27 -7.16 5.38 -14.20
CA LEU A 27 -7.47 5.79 -15.57
C LEU A 27 -6.81 4.83 -16.55
N PHE A 28 -7.57 4.41 -17.56
CA PHE A 28 -7.01 3.75 -18.75
C PHE A 28 -7.58 4.40 -20.02
N THR A 29 -6.99 4.09 -21.17
CA THR A 29 -7.37 4.67 -22.46
C THR A 29 -7.87 3.58 -23.38
N VAL A 30 -9.04 3.83 -23.99
CA VAL A 30 -9.60 3.01 -25.06
C VAL A 30 -9.25 3.65 -26.40
N VAL A 31 -8.60 2.89 -27.28
CA VAL A 31 -8.33 3.30 -28.65
C VAL A 31 -9.27 2.53 -29.58
N SER A 32 -10.23 3.23 -30.17
CA SER A 32 -11.22 2.63 -31.06
C SER A 32 -11.43 3.53 -32.29
N ASN A 33 -11.70 2.91 -33.44
CA ASN A 33 -12.09 3.60 -34.66
C ASN A 33 -13.62 3.62 -34.88
N GLY A 34 -14.39 3.18 -33.87
CA GLY A 34 -15.86 3.18 -33.83
C GLY A 34 -16.40 3.74 -32.51
N GLN A 35 -17.72 3.70 -32.37
CA GLN A 35 -18.35 4.01 -31.10
C GLN A 35 -18.04 2.90 -30.08
N TRP A 36 -17.80 3.25 -28.84
CA TRP A 36 -17.50 2.30 -27.81
C TRP A 36 -18.18 2.64 -26.48
N SER A 37 -18.33 1.64 -25.65
CA SER A 37 -18.89 1.73 -24.30
C SER A 37 -18.18 0.76 -23.36
N VAL A 38 -18.25 1.05 -22.07
CA VAL A 38 -17.72 0.19 -20.99
C VAL A 38 -18.84 -0.08 -20.01
N THR A 39 -18.99 -1.31 -19.61
CA THR A 39 -19.95 -1.75 -18.58
C THR A 39 -19.26 -2.62 -17.57
N SER A 40 -19.72 -2.57 -16.31
CA SER A 40 -19.29 -3.47 -15.24
C SER A 40 -20.38 -4.51 -14.96
N ASP A 41 -19.98 -5.70 -14.55
CA ASP A 41 -20.87 -6.74 -14.03
C ASP A 41 -21.11 -6.64 -12.52
N ALA A 42 -20.52 -5.63 -11.86
CA ALA A 42 -20.63 -5.44 -10.42
C ALA A 42 -20.95 -3.98 -10.05
N ASP A 43 -21.89 -3.80 -9.13
CA ASP A 43 -22.39 -2.48 -8.69
C ASP A 43 -21.37 -1.69 -7.87
N TRP A 44 -20.38 -2.35 -7.28
CA TRP A 44 -19.34 -1.69 -6.50
C TRP A 44 -18.24 -1.03 -7.37
N VAL A 45 -18.24 -1.26 -8.67
CA VAL A 45 -17.31 -0.64 -9.62
C VAL A 45 -18.00 0.54 -10.30
N SER A 46 -17.49 1.75 -10.07
CA SER A 46 -17.88 2.93 -10.82
C SER A 46 -17.10 3.03 -12.12
N VAL A 47 -17.80 3.32 -13.22
CA VAL A 47 -17.20 3.49 -14.55
C VAL A 47 -17.65 4.81 -15.13
N GLU A 48 -16.69 5.69 -15.38
CA GLU A 48 -16.92 6.97 -16.08
C GLU A 48 -16.10 6.95 -17.36
N SER A 49 -16.76 7.09 -18.51
CA SER A 49 -16.11 7.08 -19.81
C SER A 49 -16.28 8.41 -20.53
N ASP A 50 -15.19 8.89 -21.13
CA ASP A 50 -15.19 10.03 -22.03
C ASP A 50 -14.82 9.54 -23.45
N PRO A 51 -15.82 9.38 -24.34
CA PRO A 51 -15.58 8.93 -25.70
C PRO A 51 -14.75 9.89 -26.55
N VAL A 52 -14.70 11.17 -26.20
CA VAL A 52 -13.96 12.20 -26.95
C VAL A 52 -12.46 12.07 -26.70
N SER A 53 -12.06 11.95 -25.45
CA SER A 53 -10.65 11.75 -25.07
C SER A 53 -10.21 10.28 -25.13
N GLY A 54 -11.16 9.34 -25.25
CA GLY A 54 -10.88 7.91 -25.17
C GLY A 54 -10.52 7.43 -23.75
N THR A 55 -10.81 8.23 -22.72
CA THR A 55 -10.45 7.87 -21.35
C THR A 55 -11.58 7.19 -20.59
N VAL A 56 -11.22 6.25 -19.74
CA VAL A 56 -12.12 5.57 -18.80
C VAL A 56 -11.53 5.68 -17.42
N ARG A 57 -12.32 6.20 -16.49
CA ARG A 57 -12.05 6.18 -15.06
C ARG A 57 -12.80 5.01 -14.45
N VAL A 58 -12.07 4.11 -13.81
CA VAL A 58 -12.60 2.99 -13.04
C VAL A 58 -12.32 3.24 -11.57
N GLY A 59 -13.34 3.20 -10.75
CA GLY A 59 -13.20 3.44 -9.32
C GLY A 59 -13.95 2.42 -8.49
N ALA A 60 -13.55 2.29 -7.24
CA ALA A 60 -14.25 1.52 -6.23
C ALA A 60 -14.27 2.25 -4.90
N PRO A 61 -15.33 2.13 -4.10
CA PRO A 61 -15.34 2.57 -2.73
C PRO A 61 -14.46 1.67 -1.87
N ARG A 62 -14.28 2.05 -0.61
CA ARG A 62 -13.61 1.23 0.40
C ARG A 62 -14.18 -0.19 0.45
N ASN A 63 -13.29 -1.17 0.53
CA ASN A 63 -13.64 -2.58 0.72
C ASN A 63 -13.29 -3.03 2.14
N PRO A 64 -14.25 -3.07 3.07
CA PRO A 64 -14.03 -3.57 4.43
C PRO A 64 -14.01 -5.10 4.50
N ASP A 65 -14.52 -5.77 3.45
CA ASP A 65 -14.77 -7.18 3.40
C ASP A 65 -13.65 -7.94 2.68
N ALA A 66 -13.95 -9.16 2.27
CA ALA A 66 -13.02 -10.01 1.53
C ALA A 66 -12.63 -9.43 0.15
N HIS A 67 -11.54 -9.94 -0.38
CA HIS A 67 -11.10 -9.70 -1.75
C HIS A 67 -12.27 -9.89 -2.74
N ARG A 68 -12.41 -8.97 -3.68
CA ARG A 68 -13.50 -9.02 -4.66
C ARG A 68 -13.01 -8.71 -6.08
N ASN A 69 -13.67 -9.35 -7.03
CA ASN A 69 -13.39 -9.20 -8.46
C ASN A 69 -14.64 -8.78 -9.22
N ALA A 70 -14.42 -8.05 -10.29
CA ALA A 70 -15.45 -7.67 -11.26
C ALA A 70 -14.87 -7.74 -12.68
N THR A 71 -15.77 -7.81 -13.67
CA THR A 71 -15.39 -7.79 -15.07
C THR A 71 -15.94 -6.54 -15.74
N LEU A 72 -15.05 -5.74 -16.31
CA LEU A 72 -15.46 -4.71 -17.25
C LEU A 72 -15.55 -5.31 -18.65
N THR A 73 -16.60 -4.99 -19.35
CA THR A 73 -16.73 -5.31 -20.77
C THR A 73 -16.65 -4.02 -21.58
N VAL A 74 -15.58 -3.89 -22.35
CA VAL A 74 -15.41 -2.80 -23.32
C VAL A 74 -15.93 -3.30 -24.66
N ARG A 75 -16.93 -2.61 -25.22
CA ARG A 75 -17.55 -2.95 -26.50
C ARG A 75 -17.36 -1.82 -27.49
N ALA A 76 -16.85 -2.14 -28.67
CA ALA A 76 -16.72 -1.18 -29.77
C ALA A 76 -17.55 -1.63 -30.98
N THR A 77 -18.18 -0.66 -31.67
CA THR A 77 -19.06 -0.91 -32.83
C THR A 77 -18.69 0.03 -33.97
N LYS A 78 -18.53 -0.52 -35.16
CA LYS A 78 -18.31 0.22 -36.40
C LYS A 78 -19.14 -0.35 -37.52
N GLY A 79 -20.18 0.37 -37.98
CA GLY A 79 -21.16 -0.17 -38.92
C GLY A 79 -21.89 -1.37 -38.33
N SER A 80 -21.82 -2.51 -38.98
CA SER A 80 -22.40 -3.79 -38.51
C SER A 80 -21.42 -4.62 -37.66
N ALA A 81 -20.16 -4.25 -37.62
CA ALA A 81 -19.16 -5.01 -36.86
C ALA A 81 -19.17 -4.56 -35.38
N THR A 82 -19.12 -5.56 -34.51
CA THR A 82 -19.02 -5.34 -33.05
C THR A 82 -17.91 -6.22 -32.49
N GLU A 83 -17.03 -5.61 -31.70
CA GLU A 83 -15.97 -6.30 -30.97
C GLU A 83 -16.10 -6.00 -29.47
N SER A 84 -15.59 -6.91 -28.64
CA SER A 84 -15.55 -6.71 -27.20
C SER A 84 -14.30 -7.30 -26.59
N CYS A 85 -13.80 -6.64 -25.55
CA CYS A 85 -12.76 -7.19 -24.68
C CYS A 85 -13.18 -7.11 -23.22
N LYS A 86 -12.55 -7.94 -22.40
CA LYS A 86 -12.81 -8.01 -20.97
C LYS A 86 -11.59 -7.56 -20.19
N VAL A 87 -11.82 -6.83 -19.11
CA VAL A 87 -10.81 -6.37 -18.16
C VAL A 87 -11.25 -6.82 -16.78
N THR A 88 -10.38 -7.49 -16.06
CA THR A 88 -10.64 -7.87 -14.68
C THR A 88 -10.32 -6.67 -13.77
N VAL A 89 -11.23 -6.33 -12.87
CA VAL A 89 -11.01 -5.39 -11.78
C VAL A 89 -10.95 -6.19 -10.50
N SER A 90 -9.82 -6.11 -9.82
CA SER A 90 -9.55 -6.78 -8.56
C SER A 90 -9.39 -5.73 -7.47
N GLN A 91 -10.08 -5.90 -6.34
CA GLN A 91 -9.90 -5.06 -5.18
C GLN A 91 -9.56 -5.90 -3.96
N ILE A 92 -8.39 -5.64 -3.39
CA ILE A 92 -7.93 -6.36 -2.20
C ILE A 92 -8.82 -6.08 -0.99
N SER A 93 -8.83 -7.01 -0.05
CA SER A 93 -9.42 -6.81 1.28
C SER A 93 -8.57 -5.88 2.13
N ARG A 94 -9.14 -5.41 3.25
CA ARG A 94 -8.38 -4.65 4.24
C ARG A 94 -7.24 -5.49 4.84
N GLU A 95 -7.47 -6.77 5.07
CA GLU A 95 -6.50 -7.70 5.64
C GLU A 95 -5.31 -7.96 4.72
N GLU A 96 -5.55 -7.95 3.40
CA GLU A 96 -4.51 -8.09 2.38
C GLU A 96 -3.72 -6.80 2.13
N ASN A 97 -4.21 -5.66 2.63
CA ASN A 97 -3.56 -4.38 2.41
C ASN A 97 -2.27 -4.27 3.25
N PRO A 98 -1.09 -4.12 2.61
CA PRO A 98 0.20 -4.08 3.31
C PRO A 98 0.29 -3.00 4.38
N TYR A 99 -0.41 -1.88 4.22
CA TYR A 99 -0.47 -0.83 5.22
C TYR A 99 -1.01 -1.34 6.56
N TYR A 100 -2.14 -2.07 6.53
CA TYR A 100 -2.75 -2.60 7.74
C TYR A 100 -1.98 -3.78 8.32
N GLN A 101 -1.27 -4.54 7.48
CA GLN A 101 -0.38 -5.60 7.93
C GLN A 101 0.84 -5.08 8.71
N MET A 102 1.19 -3.79 8.53
CA MET A 102 2.26 -3.15 9.31
C MET A 102 1.82 -2.74 10.71
N LEU A 103 0.51 -2.62 10.97
CA LEU A 103 -0.01 -2.27 12.29
C LEU A 103 -0.07 -3.50 13.20
N GLY A 104 0.22 -3.31 14.47
CA GLY A 104 0.06 -4.40 15.43
C GLY A 104 1.22 -4.58 16.39
N TYR A 105 1.29 -5.78 16.95
CA TYR A 105 2.23 -6.18 17.98
C TYR A 105 3.23 -7.17 17.43
N TYR A 106 4.52 -6.88 17.59
CA TYR A 106 5.61 -7.63 16.98
C TYR A 106 6.62 -8.09 18.02
N GLY A 107 7.01 -9.36 17.95
CA GLY A 107 8.18 -9.85 18.65
C GLY A 107 9.45 -9.32 17.98
N LEU A 108 10.38 -8.81 18.79
CA LEU A 108 11.67 -8.35 18.31
C LEU A 108 12.68 -9.47 18.41
N HIS A 109 13.36 -9.74 17.31
CA HIS A 109 14.53 -10.61 17.26
C HIS A 109 15.70 -9.82 16.70
N ALA A 110 16.81 -9.79 17.45
CA ALA A 110 18.00 -9.11 17.01
C ALA A 110 19.24 -9.89 17.43
N GLU A 111 20.15 -10.10 16.49
CA GLU A 111 21.36 -10.88 16.71
C GLU A 111 22.52 -10.04 17.24
N ASN A 112 22.60 -8.76 16.84
CA ASN A 112 23.72 -7.88 17.16
C ASN A 112 23.23 -6.47 17.57
N TRP A 113 22.85 -6.31 18.82
CA TRP A 113 22.46 -5.04 19.38
C TRP A 113 23.47 -4.54 20.40
N TYR A 114 23.75 -3.23 20.36
CA TYR A 114 24.68 -2.57 21.25
C TYR A 114 24.04 -1.39 21.96
N TYR A 115 24.28 -1.26 23.24
CA TYR A 115 24.04 -0.05 24.01
C TYR A 115 25.39 0.60 24.29
N GLY A 116 25.70 1.65 23.54
CA GLY A 116 27.06 2.17 23.51
C GLY A 116 28.04 1.15 22.92
N ARG A 117 28.97 0.66 23.72
CA ARG A 117 29.93 -0.39 23.30
C ARG A 117 29.58 -1.78 23.85
N GLU A 118 28.57 -1.85 24.71
CA GLU A 118 28.16 -3.09 25.33
C GLU A 118 27.13 -3.81 24.45
N PRO A 119 27.32 -5.09 24.14
CA PRO A 119 26.32 -5.85 23.42
C PRO A 119 25.07 -5.99 24.29
N ILE A 120 23.93 -5.58 23.76
CA ILE A 120 22.65 -5.89 24.38
C ILE A 120 22.23 -7.24 23.80
N GLY A 121 22.43 -8.29 24.58
CA GLY A 121 21.85 -9.56 24.25
C GLY A 121 20.33 -9.46 24.30
N VAL A 122 19.69 -9.29 23.17
CA VAL A 122 18.26 -9.55 23.02
C VAL A 122 18.09 -11.05 22.84
N SER A 123 18.63 -11.79 23.79
CA SER A 123 18.33 -13.20 23.90
C SER A 123 17.11 -13.32 24.78
N GLY A 124 16.00 -13.60 24.19
CA GLY A 124 14.92 -14.04 25.05
C GLY A 124 13.56 -13.52 24.69
N THR A 125 12.71 -14.42 24.75
CA THR A 125 11.29 -14.33 25.00
C THR A 125 10.92 -13.06 25.74
N GLY A 126 10.38 -12.05 25.02
CA GLY A 126 9.71 -10.96 25.69
C GLY A 126 10.03 -9.54 25.29
N THR A 127 10.87 -9.31 24.27
CA THR A 127 11.00 -7.96 23.72
C THR A 127 10.02 -7.78 22.59
N PHE A 128 9.07 -6.88 22.78
CA PHE A 128 8.00 -6.63 21.81
C PHE A 128 7.92 -5.15 21.51
N CYS A 129 7.54 -4.82 20.30
CA CYS A 129 7.17 -3.46 19.93
C CYS A 129 5.74 -3.43 19.40
N THR A 130 5.15 -2.25 19.42
CA THR A 130 3.83 -2.00 18.85
C THR A 130 3.96 -0.97 17.74
N VAL A 131 3.42 -1.27 16.57
CA VAL A 131 3.30 -0.31 15.46
C VAL A 131 1.89 0.23 15.45
N GLU A 132 1.76 1.53 15.62
CA GLU A 132 0.49 2.25 15.64
C GLU A 132 0.49 3.35 14.57
N GLU A 133 -0.69 3.63 14.01
CA GLU A 133 -0.86 4.74 13.09
C GLU A 133 -0.59 6.08 13.80
N LYS A 134 0.27 6.92 13.20
CA LYS A 134 0.45 8.32 13.57
C LYS A 134 -0.38 9.23 12.68
N GLU A 135 -0.20 9.11 11.39
CA GLU A 135 -0.97 9.80 10.36
C GLU A 135 -1.36 8.79 9.29
N TYR A 136 -2.66 8.73 9.00
CA TYR A 136 -3.24 7.75 8.08
C TYR A 136 -2.48 7.66 6.75
N ARG A 137 -1.97 6.45 6.45
CA ARG A 137 -1.21 6.09 5.25
C ARG A 137 0.04 6.95 4.97
N LYS A 138 0.59 7.62 5.99
CA LYS A 138 1.81 8.42 5.87
C LYS A 138 2.88 8.04 6.88
N SER A 139 2.48 7.80 8.13
CA SER A 139 3.45 7.57 9.19
C SER A 139 2.91 6.73 10.34
N PHE A 140 3.84 6.13 11.07
CA PHE A 140 3.57 5.28 12.22
C PHE A 140 4.37 5.73 13.44
N TYR A 141 3.92 5.32 14.62
CA TYR A 141 4.71 5.21 15.82
C TYR A 141 5.11 3.76 16.06
N ILE A 142 6.40 3.52 16.24
CA ILE A 142 6.91 2.24 16.73
C ILE A 142 7.25 2.44 18.20
N LYS A 143 6.46 1.84 19.08
CA LYS A 143 6.59 1.97 20.54
C LYS A 143 7.32 0.77 21.10
N ASN A 144 8.11 1.02 22.15
CA ASN A 144 8.91 0.00 22.84
C ASN A 144 9.93 -0.73 21.95
N LEU A 145 10.43 -0.06 20.91
CA LEU A 145 11.47 -0.60 20.07
C LEU A 145 12.76 -0.71 20.93
N PHE A 146 13.16 -1.95 21.26
CA PHE A 146 14.31 -2.36 22.10
C PHE A 146 14.24 -1.97 23.58
N LEU A 147 13.66 -0.86 23.95
CA LEU A 147 13.52 -0.42 25.34
C LEU A 147 12.09 0.01 25.61
N THR A 148 11.57 -0.34 26.78
CA THR A 148 10.25 0.10 27.22
C THR A 148 10.22 1.63 27.29
N GLY A 149 9.17 2.22 26.70
CA GLY A 149 8.97 3.66 26.65
C GLY A 149 9.65 4.37 25.47
N THR A 150 10.38 3.64 24.59
CA THR A 150 10.86 4.23 23.34
C THR A 150 9.70 4.48 22.40
N VAL A 151 9.76 5.58 21.65
CA VAL A 151 8.86 5.91 20.57
C VAL A 151 9.69 6.37 19.37
N VAL A 152 9.57 5.65 18.27
CA VAL A 152 10.26 5.98 17.02
C VAL A 152 9.20 6.28 15.97
N GLU A 153 9.39 7.34 15.22
CA GLU A 153 8.56 7.66 14.07
C GLU A 153 9.07 6.94 12.81
N ALA A 154 8.16 6.35 12.08
CA ALA A 154 8.42 5.75 10.78
C ALA A 154 7.53 6.39 9.72
N THR A 155 8.04 6.52 8.50
CA THR A 155 7.29 6.99 7.33
C THR A 155 6.83 5.81 6.49
N TYR A 156 5.68 5.95 5.84
CA TYR A 156 5.13 4.96 4.91
C TYR A 156 5.17 5.48 3.48
N ASP A 157 5.75 4.70 2.58
CA ASP A 157 5.67 4.94 1.14
C ASP A 157 4.62 4.00 0.52
N LYS A 158 3.53 4.59 0.04
CA LYS A 158 2.43 3.87 -0.61
C LYS A 158 2.89 3.16 -1.90
N ASN A 159 3.83 3.73 -2.65
CA ASN A 159 4.20 3.20 -3.96
C ASN A 159 5.09 1.96 -3.84
N THR A 160 5.98 1.96 -2.86
CA THR A 160 6.87 0.84 -2.57
C THR A 160 6.32 -0.09 -1.50
N GLN A 161 5.24 0.31 -0.82
CA GLN A 161 4.63 -0.40 0.31
C GLN A 161 5.64 -0.69 1.43
N THR A 162 6.52 0.26 1.69
CA THR A 162 7.59 0.12 2.68
C THR A 162 7.45 1.10 3.83
N MET A 163 7.93 0.69 5.00
CA MET A 163 8.08 1.52 6.18
C MET A 163 9.56 1.85 6.37
N SER A 164 9.87 3.13 6.59
CA SER A 164 11.24 3.62 6.76
C SER A 164 11.38 4.38 8.07
N ILE A 165 12.50 4.16 8.76
CA ILE A 165 12.89 4.86 9.99
C ILE A 165 14.09 5.73 9.68
N GLU A 166 14.01 7.02 10.04
CA GLU A 166 15.15 7.91 9.96
C GLU A 166 16.09 7.70 11.18
N LEU A 167 17.34 7.38 10.87
CA LEU A 167 18.36 7.19 11.91
C LEU A 167 18.86 8.52 12.47
N GLY A 168 19.39 8.50 13.68
CA GLY A 168 19.92 9.69 14.36
C GLY A 168 18.87 10.52 15.10
N ARG A 169 17.60 10.13 15.07
CA ARG A 169 16.55 10.80 15.86
C ARG A 169 16.53 10.32 17.29
N LEU A 170 16.16 11.24 18.19
CA LEU A 170 15.90 10.95 19.59
C LEU A 170 14.71 9.99 19.70
N CYS A 171 14.91 8.83 20.31
CA CYS A 171 13.86 7.82 20.48
C CYS A 171 13.44 7.61 21.93
N TYR A 172 14.27 8.04 22.89
CA TYR A 172 13.99 7.89 24.31
C TYR A 172 14.80 8.86 25.16
N THR A 173 14.17 9.42 26.19
CA THR A 173 14.86 10.22 27.22
C THR A 173 14.65 9.58 28.57
N ARG A 174 15.72 9.29 29.27
CA ARG A 174 15.69 8.78 30.65
C ARG A 174 16.12 9.89 31.59
N GLU A 175 15.25 10.28 32.50
CA GLU A 175 15.58 11.11 33.63
C GLU A 175 16.38 10.29 34.66
N ILE A 176 17.56 10.77 35.02
CA ILE A 176 18.43 10.12 36.02
C ILE A 176 18.32 10.86 37.34
N SER A 177 18.15 12.19 37.29
CA SER A 177 17.86 13.04 38.41
C SER A 177 17.14 14.30 37.92
N PRO A 178 16.58 15.14 38.78
CA PRO A 178 15.87 16.36 38.36
C PRO A 178 16.68 17.31 37.46
N THR A 179 17.99 17.18 37.45
CA THR A 179 18.89 18.02 36.66
C THR A 179 19.68 17.25 35.59
N VAL A 180 19.52 15.94 35.52
CA VAL A 180 20.29 15.08 34.59
C VAL A 180 19.38 14.17 33.82
N SER A 181 19.38 14.31 32.49
CA SER A 181 18.68 13.43 31.58
C SER A 181 19.67 12.76 30.61
N ARG A 182 19.40 11.52 30.27
CA ARG A 182 20.14 10.77 29.25
C ARG A 182 19.30 10.62 28.01
N PHE A 183 19.89 10.99 26.86
CA PHE A 183 19.22 10.94 25.55
C PHE A 183 19.68 9.72 24.78
N HIS A 184 18.75 9.01 24.17
CA HIS A 184 19.00 7.82 23.38
C HIS A 184 18.57 8.03 21.93
N TYR A 185 19.46 7.67 21.01
CA TYR A 185 19.25 7.83 19.57
C TYR A 185 19.44 6.47 18.89
N LEU A 186 18.70 6.27 17.80
CA LEU A 186 18.83 5.06 16.98
C LEU A 186 19.86 5.31 15.87
N TYR A 187 20.87 4.46 15.80
CA TYR A 187 21.89 4.47 14.75
C TYR A 187 22.10 3.07 14.18
N SER A 188 22.45 2.96 12.89
CA SER A 188 23.04 1.75 12.36
C SER A 188 24.55 1.79 12.50
N ILE A 189 25.16 0.68 12.87
CA ILE A 189 26.61 0.54 12.96
C ILE A 189 27.03 -0.48 11.91
N ASN A 190 27.83 -0.05 10.93
CA ASN A 190 28.57 -0.97 10.08
C ASN A 190 29.86 -1.34 10.83
N MET A 191 29.92 -2.57 11.32
CA MET A 191 31.19 -3.13 11.80
C MET A 191 31.93 -3.72 10.58
N GLN A 192 33.05 -3.08 10.23
CA GLN A 192 34.02 -3.64 9.30
C GLN A 192 34.91 -4.66 10.00
#